data_aa0cd05656bba1ef9beab9ad5117ee08
#
_entry.id   aa0cd05656bba1ef9beab9ad5117ee08
#
_cell.length_a   1.000
_cell.length_b   1.000
_cell.length_c   1.000
_cell.angle_alpha   90.00
_cell.angle_beta   90.00
_cell.angle_gamma   90.00
#
_symmetry.space_group_name_H-M   'P 1'
#
loop_
_entity.id
_entity.type
_entity.pdbx_description
1 polymer ?
#
loop_
_entity_poly.entity_id
_entity_poly.type
_entity_poly.pdbx_seq_one_letter_code
_entity_poly.pdbx_strand_id
1 'polypeptide(L)'
;MFSQDEHPNLLVGLEVSDDAAVYRINSDTAVILTVDYFTPVVDQPYSYGAVAAANAMSDIYAMGGDVTLALNICGFPPDLSRDVISEILKGGADKVKEAGAVLAGGHTVDDKEPKYGLAVMGITHPDKIMTKAGAMPGDSLILTKPLGTGII
;
A
#
# COMPACT_ATOMS: atom_id res chain seq x y z
N MET A 1 -4.88 -15.84 -19.49
CA MET A 1 -4.39 -15.29 -18.20
C MET A 1 -2.93 -14.98 -18.44
N PHE A 2 -2.43 -13.83 -18.01
CA PHE A 2 -1.06 -13.40 -18.30
C PHE A 2 -0.06 -14.35 -17.62
N SER A 3 0.79 -15.00 -18.40
CA SER A 3 1.85 -15.86 -17.91
C SER A 3 3.08 -14.98 -17.65
N GLN A 4 3.78 -15.22 -16.54
CA GLN A 4 5.01 -14.52 -16.19
C GLN A 4 6.12 -14.79 -17.24
N ASP A 5 6.07 -15.94 -17.91
CA ASP A 5 6.98 -16.30 -18.99
C ASP A 5 6.87 -15.35 -20.22
N GLU A 6 5.68 -14.75 -20.43
CA GLU A 6 5.46 -13.75 -21.48
C GLU A 6 6.00 -12.36 -21.08
N HIS A 7 6.33 -12.15 -19.81
CA HIS A 7 6.74 -10.88 -19.24
C HIS A 7 7.96 -11.03 -18.31
N PRO A 8 9.18 -11.24 -18.87
CA PRO A 8 10.39 -11.56 -18.08
C PRO A 8 10.82 -10.47 -17.09
N ASN A 9 10.29 -9.25 -17.24
CA ASN A 9 10.50 -8.16 -16.27
C ASN A 9 9.47 -8.13 -15.13
N LEU A 10 8.40 -8.90 -15.20
CA LEU A 10 7.47 -9.08 -14.09
C LEU A 10 8.05 -10.09 -13.11
N LEU A 11 8.64 -9.61 -12.00
CA LEU A 11 9.32 -10.44 -11.02
C LEU A 11 8.37 -11.06 -10.01
N VAL A 12 7.32 -10.33 -9.63
CA VAL A 12 6.22 -10.79 -8.77
C VAL A 12 4.90 -10.31 -9.38
N GLY A 13 3.97 -11.23 -9.59
CA GLY A 13 2.68 -10.96 -10.21
C GLY A 13 1.62 -11.96 -9.75
N LEU A 14 0.61 -12.19 -10.59
CA LEU A 14 -0.58 -12.99 -10.23
C LEU A 14 -0.32 -14.49 -10.05
N GLU A 15 0.78 -15.04 -10.56
CA GLU A 15 1.08 -16.47 -10.45
C GLU A 15 1.47 -16.86 -9.02
N VAL A 16 2.14 -15.96 -8.32
CA VAL A 16 2.49 -16.12 -6.91
C VAL A 16 1.83 -14.98 -6.15
N SER A 17 0.83 -15.30 -5.36
CA SER A 17 0.14 -14.32 -4.53
C SER A 17 1.10 -13.80 -3.46
N ASP A 18 1.52 -12.54 -3.56
CA ASP A 18 2.36 -11.83 -2.61
C ASP A 18 1.75 -10.46 -2.28
N ASP A 19 2.42 -9.64 -1.47
CA ASP A 19 1.83 -8.40 -0.95
C ASP A 19 1.71 -7.31 -2.04
N ALA A 20 2.63 -7.29 -3.02
CA ALA A 20 2.60 -6.31 -4.11
C ALA A 20 3.13 -6.89 -5.42
N ALA A 21 2.81 -6.22 -6.54
CA ALA A 21 3.43 -6.51 -7.82
C ALA A 21 4.83 -5.89 -7.90
N VAL A 22 5.78 -6.61 -8.52
CA VAL A 22 7.16 -6.12 -8.71
C VAL A 22 7.56 -6.24 -10.17
N TYR A 23 8.00 -5.12 -10.75
CA TYR A 23 8.43 -5.04 -12.13
C TYR A 23 9.85 -4.48 -12.23
N ARG A 24 10.74 -5.19 -12.93
CA ARG A 24 12.12 -4.78 -13.18
C ARG A 24 12.17 -3.70 -14.26
N ILE A 25 12.79 -2.57 -13.93
CA ILE A 25 13.04 -1.49 -14.89
C ILE A 25 14.40 -1.68 -15.58
N ASN A 26 15.44 -2.03 -14.80
CA ASN A 26 16.80 -2.31 -15.30
C ASN A 26 17.52 -3.26 -14.32
N SER A 27 18.84 -3.42 -14.48
CA SER A 27 19.67 -4.29 -13.62
C SER A 27 19.62 -3.93 -12.13
N ASP A 28 19.47 -2.65 -11.81
CA ASP A 28 19.65 -2.13 -10.45
C ASP A 28 18.34 -1.62 -9.82
N THR A 29 17.26 -1.56 -10.61
CA THR A 29 16.00 -0.95 -10.20
C THR A 29 14.80 -1.82 -10.53
N ALA A 30 14.00 -2.13 -9.51
CA ALA A 30 12.66 -2.66 -9.65
C ALA A 30 11.65 -1.70 -8.98
N VAL A 31 10.46 -1.61 -9.56
CA VAL A 31 9.32 -0.88 -9.02
C VAL A 31 8.40 -1.88 -8.34
N ILE A 32 7.97 -1.54 -7.13
CA ILE A 32 6.93 -2.24 -6.39
C ILE A 32 5.67 -1.38 -6.47
N LEU A 33 4.54 -2.00 -6.78
CA LEU A 33 3.26 -1.30 -6.92
C LEU A 33 2.16 -2.06 -6.20
N THR A 34 1.43 -1.35 -5.33
CA THR A 34 0.27 -1.86 -4.63
C THR A 34 -0.88 -0.86 -4.64
N VAL A 35 -2.08 -1.34 -4.31
CA VAL A 35 -3.27 -0.53 -4.11
C VAL A 35 -4.12 -1.12 -3.00
N ASP A 36 -4.34 -0.33 -1.95
CA ASP A 36 -5.20 -0.69 -0.84
C ASP A 36 -6.11 0.46 -0.45
N TYR A 37 -7.40 0.15 -0.27
CA TYR A 37 -8.39 1.08 0.26
C TYR A 37 -9.50 0.32 0.98
N PHE A 38 -10.10 0.92 1.99
CA PHE A 38 -11.16 0.31 2.78
C PHE A 38 -12.10 1.35 3.41
N THR A 39 -13.18 0.88 4.02
CA THR A 39 -14.13 1.69 4.78
C THR A 39 -13.56 2.07 6.16
N PRO A 40 -14.07 3.10 6.86
CA PRO A 40 -13.57 3.48 8.18
C PRO A 40 -13.56 2.32 9.18
N VAL A 41 -12.42 2.14 9.82
CA VAL A 41 -12.20 1.16 10.91
C VAL A 41 -12.08 1.86 12.27
N VAL A 42 -12.08 3.21 12.28
CA VAL A 42 -12.07 4.06 13.46
C VAL A 42 -12.94 5.30 13.21
N ASP A 43 -13.48 5.91 14.28
CA ASP A 43 -14.42 7.04 14.17
C ASP A 43 -13.73 8.38 13.87
N GLN A 44 -12.46 8.52 14.21
CA GLN A 44 -11.69 9.75 14.02
C GLN A 44 -11.21 9.88 12.57
N PRO A 45 -11.66 10.89 11.81
CA PRO A 45 -11.34 11.01 10.37
C PRO A 45 -9.84 11.07 10.08
N TYR A 46 -9.08 11.88 10.82
CA TYR A 46 -7.62 11.95 10.68
C TYR A 46 -6.95 10.59 10.92
N SER A 47 -7.35 9.89 11.99
CA SER A 47 -6.80 8.59 12.34
C SER A 47 -7.14 7.53 11.28
N TYR A 48 -8.35 7.56 10.72
CA TYR A 48 -8.74 6.71 9.61
C TYR A 48 -7.83 6.92 8.39
N GLY A 49 -7.61 8.18 8.00
CA GLY A 49 -6.69 8.49 6.90
C GLY A 49 -5.27 8.01 7.15
N ALA A 50 -4.76 8.21 8.37
CA ALA A 50 -3.42 7.77 8.76
C ALA A 50 -3.28 6.23 8.75
N VAL A 51 -4.28 5.51 9.26
CA VAL A 51 -4.31 4.03 9.25
C VAL A 51 -4.36 3.49 7.82
N ALA A 52 -5.21 4.07 6.97
CA ALA A 52 -5.34 3.65 5.57
C ALA A 52 -4.03 3.83 4.78
N ALA A 53 -3.36 4.96 4.98
CA ALA A 53 -2.07 5.21 4.35
C ALA A 53 -0.98 4.27 4.87
N ALA A 54 -0.90 4.05 6.18
CA ALA A 54 0.07 3.13 6.78
C ALA A 54 -0.15 1.70 6.27
N ASN A 55 -1.41 1.26 6.14
CA ASN A 55 -1.76 -0.05 5.59
C ASN A 55 -1.30 -0.19 4.14
N ALA A 56 -1.65 0.75 3.27
CA ALA A 56 -1.27 0.68 1.86
C ALA A 56 0.26 0.73 1.64
N MET A 57 1.00 1.46 2.47
CA MET A 57 2.46 1.50 2.40
C MET A 57 3.12 0.23 2.95
N SER A 58 2.45 -0.54 3.81
CA SER A 58 3.03 -1.73 4.43
C SER A 58 3.41 -2.81 3.43
N ASP A 59 2.70 -2.94 2.32
CA ASP A 59 3.01 -3.89 1.25
C ASP A 59 4.34 -3.60 0.58
N ILE A 60 4.67 -2.30 0.41
CA ILE A 60 5.98 -1.91 -0.14
C ILE A 60 7.11 -2.35 0.80
N TYR A 61 6.93 -2.13 2.10
CA TYR A 61 7.93 -2.54 3.10
C TYR A 61 8.03 -4.06 3.21
N ALA A 62 6.90 -4.78 3.13
CA ALA A 62 6.88 -6.24 3.14
C ALA A 62 7.69 -6.83 1.97
N MET A 63 7.66 -6.18 0.81
CA MET A 63 8.44 -6.57 -0.37
C MET A 63 9.89 -6.06 -0.37
N GLY A 64 10.36 -5.44 0.72
CA GLY A 64 11.74 -4.96 0.86
C GLY A 64 12.03 -3.68 0.09
N GLY A 65 11.02 -2.85 -0.16
CA GLY A 65 11.15 -1.59 -0.90
C GLY A 65 11.04 -0.34 -0.01
N ASP A 66 11.47 0.77 -0.58
CA ASP A 66 11.29 2.11 -0.03
C ASP A 66 10.12 2.80 -0.74
N VAL A 67 9.16 3.33 0.04
CA VAL A 67 8.03 4.09 -0.50
C VAL A 67 8.55 5.37 -1.15
N THR A 68 8.11 5.63 -2.38
CA THR A 68 8.59 6.77 -3.18
C THR A 68 7.45 7.73 -3.52
N LEU A 69 6.33 7.20 -3.97
CA LEU A 69 5.19 7.97 -4.47
C LEU A 69 3.87 7.33 -4.04
N ALA A 70 2.87 8.16 -3.74
CA ALA A 70 1.51 7.72 -3.49
C ALA A 70 0.48 8.59 -4.21
N LEU A 71 -0.65 7.96 -4.55
CA LEU A 71 -1.85 8.61 -5.08
C LEU A 71 -3.05 8.25 -4.20
N ASN A 72 -3.87 9.22 -3.84
CA ASN A 72 -5.12 8.98 -3.13
C ASN A 72 -6.13 8.20 -3.98
N ILE A 73 -6.79 7.25 -3.37
CA ILE A 73 -8.01 6.61 -3.88
C ILE A 73 -9.13 6.91 -2.90
N CYS A 74 -10.14 7.63 -3.37
CA CYS A 74 -11.19 8.16 -2.52
C CYS A 74 -12.58 7.83 -3.10
N GLY A 75 -13.46 7.31 -2.25
CA GLY A 75 -14.90 7.25 -2.48
C GLY A 75 -15.59 7.90 -1.30
N PHE A 76 -16.43 8.95 -1.53
CA PHE A 76 -17.11 9.63 -0.46
C PHE A 76 -18.58 9.87 -0.78
N PRO A 77 -19.49 9.76 0.22
CA PRO A 77 -20.86 10.21 0.07
C PRO A 77 -20.91 11.70 -0.31
N PRO A 78 -21.80 12.11 -1.25
CA PRO A 78 -21.89 13.50 -1.68
C PRO A 78 -22.25 14.48 -0.56
N ASP A 79 -22.90 14.00 0.50
CA ASP A 79 -23.31 14.75 1.69
C ASP A 79 -22.28 14.72 2.81
N LEU A 80 -21.16 14.00 2.65
CA LEU A 80 -20.08 13.99 3.65
C LEU A 80 -19.44 15.38 3.75
N SER A 81 -19.31 15.88 4.97
CA SER A 81 -18.76 17.21 5.20
C SER A 81 -17.33 17.35 4.68
N ARG A 82 -17.01 18.50 4.07
CA ARG A 82 -15.67 18.79 3.55
C ARG A 82 -14.59 18.78 4.63
N ASP A 83 -14.95 19.12 5.87
CA ASP A 83 -14.02 19.10 7.01
C ASP A 83 -13.61 17.66 7.34
N VAL A 84 -14.57 16.72 7.32
CA VAL A 84 -14.29 15.29 7.51
C VAL A 84 -13.38 14.76 6.41
N ILE A 85 -13.68 15.07 5.14
CA ILE A 85 -12.85 14.68 4.00
C ILE A 85 -11.42 15.25 4.14
N SER A 86 -11.32 16.53 4.50
CA SER A 86 -10.03 17.21 4.70
C SER A 86 -9.17 16.54 5.78
N GLU A 87 -9.77 16.16 6.91
CA GLU A 87 -9.06 15.46 7.98
C GLU A 87 -8.60 14.06 7.58
N ILE A 88 -9.41 13.31 6.80
CA ILE A 88 -9.00 12.01 6.25
C ILE A 88 -7.78 12.19 5.34
N LEU A 89 -7.87 13.10 4.37
CA LEU A 89 -6.77 13.35 3.43
C LEU A 89 -5.51 13.84 4.12
N LYS A 90 -5.65 14.68 5.17
CA LYS A 90 -4.53 15.15 5.98
C LYS A 90 -3.85 14.01 6.73
N GLY A 91 -4.61 13.10 7.35
CA GLY A 91 -4.06 11.93 8.02
C GLY A 91 -3.22 11.07 7.08
N GLY A 92 -3.72 10.82 5.86
CA GLY A 92 -3.00 10.09 4.82
C GLY A 92 -1.75 10.81 4.36
N ALA A 93 -1.85 12.12 4.09
CA ALA A 93 -0.72 12.94 3.65
C ALA A 93 0.41 13.00 4.68
N ASP A 94 0.07 13.15 5.97
CA ASP A 94 1.05 13.18 7.05
C ASP A 94 1.81 11.84 7.17
N LYS A 95 1.14 10.71 6.97
CA LYS A 95 1.78 9.38 6.96
C LYS A 95 2.68 9.15 5.76
N VAL A 96 2.28 9.56 4.57
CA VAL A 96 3.13 9.51 3.37
C VAL A 96 4.37 10.38 3.56
N LYS A 97 4.22 11.57 4.13
CA LYS A 97 5.34 12.46 4.46
C LYS A 97 6.27 11.85 5.52
N GLU A 98 5.72 11.20 6.55
CA GLU A 98 6.51 10.50 7.59
C GLU A 98 7.38 9.39 6.98
N ALA A 99 6.89 8.70 5.95
CA ALA A 99 7.63 7.71 5.17
C ALA A 99 8.72 8.32 4.26
N GLY A 100 8.84 9.65 4.18
CA GLY A 100 9.74 10.34 3.28
C GLY A 100 9.31 10.35 1.82
N ALA A 101 8.08 9.95 1.55
CA ALA A 101 7.50 9.81 0.21
C ALA A 101 6.68 11.04 -0.21
N VAL A 102 6.28 11.08 -1.48
CA VAL A 102 5.50 12.17 -2.07
C VAL A 102 4.06 11.71 -2.33
N LEU A 103 3.08 12.44 -1.78
CA LEU A 103 1.68 12.31 -2.18
C LEU A 103 1.44 13.23 -3.39
N ALA A 104 1.25 12.65 -4.58
CA ALA A 104 1.28 13.39 -5.85
C ALA A 104 -0.11 13.65 -6.46
N GLY A 105 -1.19 13.33 -5.74
CA GLY A 105 -2.55 13.53 -6.23
C GLY A 105 -3.44 12.34 -5.94
N GLY A 106 -4.35 12.02 -6.86
CA GLY A 106 -5.26 10.90 -6.73
C GLY A 106 -6.58 11.12 -7.46
N HIS A 107 -7.56 10.30 -7.13
CA HIS A 107 -8.90 10.37 -7.72
C HIS A 107 -9.98 10.19 -6.66
N THR A 108 -11.08 10.93 -6.81
CA THR A 108 -12.23 10.86 -5.92
C THR A 108 -13.48 10.58 -6.73
N VAL A 109 -14.30 9.65 -6.25
CA VAL A 109 -15.62 9.34 -6.82
C VAL A 109 -16.71 9.45 -5.76
N ASP A 110 -17.94 9.63 -6.21
CA ASP A 110 -19.10 9.50 -5.32
C ASP A 110 -19.30 8.02 -4.96
N ASP A 111 -19.46 7.73 -3.68
CA ASP A 111 -19.76 6.40 -3.17
C ASP A 111 -20.78 6.49 -2.03
N LYS A 112 -21.49 5.40 -1.78
CA LYS A 112 -22.48 5.35 -0.69
C LYS A 112 -21.84 5.30 0.70
N GLU A 113 -20.60 4.80 0.76
CA GLU A 113 -19.81 4.64 2.00
C GLU A 113 -18.45 5.31 1.82
N PRO A 114 -17.92 5.97 2.85
CA PRO A 114 -16.57 6.49 2.79
C PRO A 114 -15.57 5.35 2.52
N LYS A 115 -14.71 5.53 1.52
CA LYS A 115 -13.57 4.66 1.23
C LYS A 115 -12.36 5.52 0.99
N TYR A 116 -11.27 5.16 1.61
CA TYR A 116 -10.00 5.84 1.45
C TYR A 116 -8.84 4.86 1.49
N GLY A 117 -7.86 5.12 0.68
CA GLY A 117 -6.60 4.43 0.63
C GLY A 117 -5.68 5.02 -0.40
N LEU A 118 -4.64 4.28 -0.75
CA LEU A 118 -3.61 4.75 -1.66
C LEU A 118 -3.29 3.69 -2.73
N ALA A 119 -2.94 4.18 -3.93
CA ALA A 119 -2.04 3.45 -4.80
C ALA A 119 -0.62 3.90 -4.44
N VAL A 120 0.26 2.95 -4.14
CA VAL A 120 1.62 3.24 -3.64
C VAL A 120 2.65 2.61 -4.56
N MET A 121 3.66 3.40 -4.91
CA MET A 121 4.83 2.97 -5.64
C MET A 121 6.05 3.02 -4.71
N GLY A 122 6.81 1.93 -4.70
CA GLY A 122 8.11 1.86 -4.06
C GLY A 122 9.20 1.44 -5.04
N ILE A 123 10.44 1.56 -4.60
CA ILE A 123 11.64 1.19 -5.36
C ILE A 123 12.49 0.25 -4.52
N THR A 124 13.08 -0.74 -5.18
CA THR A 124 14.08 -1.64 -4.58
C THR A 124 15.09 -2.10 -5.64
N HIS A 125 16.19 -2.70 -5.20
CA HIS A 125 17.07 -3.44 -6.11
C HIS A 125 16.45 -4.82 -6.41
N PRO A 126 16.48 -5.33 -7.66
CA PRO A 126 15.89 -6.63 -8.01
C PRO A 126 16.31 -7.79 -7.11
N ASP A 127 17.59 -7.81 -6.67
CA ASP A 127 18.14 -8.86 -5.81
C ASP A 127 17.78 -8.70 -4.31
N LYS A 128 17.09 -7.61 -3.94
CA LYS A 128 16.67 -7.33 -2.55
C LYS A 128 15.17 -7.52 -2.33
N ILE A 129 14.47 -8.01 -3.32
CA ILE A 129 13.02 -8.28 -3.20
C ILE A 129 12.81 -9.34 -2.13
N MET A 130 11.96 -9.04 -1.17
CA MET A 130 11.48 -9.99 -0.17
C MET A 130 10.17 -10.59 -0.65
N THR A 131 10.09 -11.92 -0.69
CA THR A 131 8.86 -12.66 -0.98
C THR A 131 8.48 -13.51 0.22
N LYS A 132 7.20 -13.80 0.38
CA LYS A 132 6.72 -14.69 1.44
C LYS A 132 7.05 -16.17 1.24
N ALA A 133 7.69 -16.53 0.13
CA ALA A 133 8.04 -17.91 -0.22
C ALA A 133 9.43 -18.35 0.25
N GLY A 134 10.22 -17.48 0.92
CA GLY A 134 11.62 -17.72 1.22
C GLY A 134 11.91 -18.43 2.57
N ALA A 135 10.92 -18.58 3.45
CA ALA A 135 11.13 -19.15 4.78
C ALA A 135 11.52 -20.65 4.73
N MET A 136 12.49 -21.03 5.56
CA MET A 136 13.00 -22.40 5.65
C MET A 136 12.90 -22.95 7.08
N PRO A 137 12.84 -24.30 7.24
CA PRO A 137 12.90 -24.92 8.57
C PRO A 137 14.17 -24.51 9.33
N GLY A 138 13.99 -23.98 10.54
CA GLY A 138 15.07 -23.45 11.38
C GLY A 138 15.14 -21.93 11.44
N ASP A 139 14.38 -21.22 10.60
CA ASP A 139 14.28 -19.76 10.67
C ASP A 139 13.55 -19.30 11.94
N SER A 140 13.98 -18.17 12.46
CA SER A 140 13.32 -17.52 13.61
C SER A 140 12.19 -16.63 13.14
N LEU A 141 10.98 -16.88 13.62
CA LEU A 141 9.81 -16.02 13.35
C LEU A 141 9.74 -14.88 14.36
N ILE A 142 9.81 -13.64 13.90
CA ILE A 142 9.75 -12.46 14.75
C ILE A 142 8.45 -11.70 14.46
N LEU A 143 7.58 -11.59 15.49
CA LEU A 143 6.37 -10.78 15.42
C LEU A 143 6.71 -9.33 15.78
N THR A 144 6.58 -8.42 14.82
CA THR A 144 6.98 -7.01 14.98
C THR A 144 5.85 -6.09 15.46
N LYS A 145 4.61 -6.60 15.50
CA LYS A 145 3.42 -5.88 15.99
C LYS A 145 2.39 -6.84 16.57
N PRO A 146 1.48 -6.40 17.47
CA PRO A 146 0.40 -7.24 17.98
C PRO A 146 -0.49 -7.79 16.86
N LEU A 147 -0.99 -9.02 17.06
CA LEU A 147 -2.02 -9.63 16.21
C LEU A 147 -3.42 -9.20 16.69
N GLY A 148 -4.40 -9.31 15.79
CA GLY A 148 -5.81 -9.22 16.14
C GLY A 148 -6.58 -8.06 15.51
N THR A 149 -5.94 -7.16 14.80
CA THR A 149 -6.63 -6.02 14.13
C THR A 149 -7.77 -6.49 13.21
N GLY A 150 -7.63 -7.63 12.55
CA GLY A 150 -8.69 -8.19 11.70
C GLY A 150 -9.83 -8.91 12.44
N ILE A 151 -9.76 -9.00 13.78
CA ILE A 151 -10.76 -9.65 14.62
C ILE A 151 -11.69 -8.61 15.30
N ILE A 152 -11.22 -7.39 15.43
CA ILE A 152 -11.95 -6.24 16.02
C ILE A 152 -12.93 -5.62 14.97
#